data_3bd2d80dc4f61ba9fca6813d8f582fcf
#
_entry.id   3bd2d80dc4f61ba9fca6813d8f582fcf
#
_cell.length_a   1.000
_cell.length_b   1.000
_cell.length_c   1.000
_cell.angle_alpha   90.00
_cell.angle_beta   90.00
_cell.angle_gamma   90.00
#
_symmetry.space_group_name_H-M   'P 1'
#
loop_
_entity.id
_entity.type
_entity.pdbx_description
1 polymer ?
#
loop_
_entity_poly.entity_id
_entity_poly.type
_entity_poly.pdbx_seq_one_letter_code
_entity_poly.pdbx_strand_id
1 'polypeptide(L)'
;MLPSNDQEDRQKVTFKLPASMKADLKIRAAELRVDIQDAVTEALSQWKAAPHGAVRQVDTAGAPPFATWLTEANISQFKAECSARGIPYVQGLAQAVTLWLVEHPSPRHQPLERTTRRLIVCNQKGGVGKTAATAGLGGAFAEDAELARLAGGAFPGDIENARVAALLAEQESETAVPTPVEADNAYTAPQLRVLLVDYDPQGHLTKQLGVKQLPANGPSLAKFMSRQTTGDIHDLIVPVNEDRFSGRLDLLPSCQDAFLLDVMISAARNRQATLEHALEPLEAHYDVIIVDCPPSLGMAMDAAIYYGRERDGERDGESGIVIVVQAEDSSADAYTMLVEQIDDGMIDWRITTTYLGLVVNLYDARDGHVVTSSLKEWYALEEPRVIGVIPRRKEQREAARARRPLLAYDPSCVQSRVMRQIVKEISS
;
A
#
# COMPACT_ATOMS: atom_id res chain seq x y z
N MET A 1 16.76 32.88 -20.74
CA MET A 1 17.93 32.18 -21.29
C MET A 1 17.39 31.15 -22.27
N LEU A 2 17.80 31.22 -23.53
CA LEU A 2 17.39 30.29 -24.58
C LEU A 2 17.98 28.89 -24.29
N PRO A 3 17.29 27.77 -24.58
CA PRO A 3 17.87 26.45 -24.39
C PRO A 3 19.04 26.25 -25.36
N SER A 4 20.12 25.69 -24.84
CA SER A 4 21.36 25.40 -25.55
C SER A 4 21.13 24.40 -26.70
N ASN A 5 21.81 24.67 -27.80
CA ASN A 5 21.74 24.02 -29.11
C ASN A 5 22.40 22.61 -29.14
N ASP A 6 22.37 21.84 -28.06
CA ASP A 6 23.05 20.55 -27.93
C ASP A 6 22.29 19.33 -28.48
N GLN A 7 21.12 19.54 -29.09
CA GLN A 7 20.33 18.44 -29.64
C GLN A 7 20.71 17.99 -31.05
N GLU A 8 21.44 18.80 -31.82
CA GLU A 8 21.71 18.51 -33.25
C GLU A 8 22.86 17.53 -33.54
N ASP A 9 23.73 17.21 -32.57
CA ASP A 9 24.92 16.36 -32.83
C ASP A 9 24.88 14.95 -32.19
N ARG A 10 23.72 14.47 -31.78
CA ARG A 10 23.61 13.12 -31.20
C ARG A 10 23.44 12.05 -32.26
N GLN A 11 24.23 10.99 -32.16
CA GLN A 11 24.15 9.81 -33.01
C GLN A 11 23.60 8.59 -32.21
N LYS A 12 22.90 7.71 -32.91
CA LYS A 12 22.40 6.47 -32.32
C LYS A 12 23.56 5.51 -32.05
N VAL A 13 23.69 5.10 -30.81
CA VAL A 13 24.65 4.09 -30.36
C VAL A 13 23.94 2.93 -29.69
N THR A 14 24.47 1.71 -29.87
CA THR A 14 23.92 0.51 -29.23
C THR A 14 24.99 -0.10 -28.33
N PHE A 15 24.68 -0.17 -27.06
CA PHE A 15 25.43 -0.89 -26.02
C PHE A 15 24.63 -2.14 -25.58
N LYS A 16 25.07 -2.77 -24.50
CA LYS A 16 24.29 -3.79 -23.78
C LYS A 16 24.02 -3.30 -22.37
N LEU A 17 22.81 -3.57 -21.86
CA LEU A 17 22.41 -3.23 -20.49
C LEU A 17 21.48 -4.33 -19.96
N PRO A 18 21.65 -4.84 -18.72
CA PRO A 18 20.71 -5.80 -18.11
C PRO A 18 19.26 -5.34 -18.22
N ALA A 19 18.33 -6.30 -18.46
CA ALA A 19 16.94 -5.97 -18.74
C ALA A 19 16.25 -5.28 -17.56
N SER A 20 16.54 -5.68 -16.31
CA SER A 20 16.07 -5.04 -15.09
C SER A 20 16.52 -3.58 -15.03
N MET A 21 17.82 -3.33 -15.18
CA MET A 21 18.36 -1.97 -15.13
C MET A 21 17.79 -1.05 -16.22
N LYS A 22 17.52 -1.61 -17.41
CA LYS A 22 16.85 -0.88 -18.49
C LYS A 22 15.43 -0.49 -18.10
N ALA A 23 14.71 -1.38 -17.41
CA ALA A 23 13.36 -1.09 -16.88
C ALA A 23 13.43 -0.01 -15.81
N ASP A 24 14.32 -0.14 -14.84
CA ASP A 24 14.49 0.80 -13.73
C ASP A 24 14.87 2.19 -14.23
N LEU A 25 15.82 2.28 -15.17
CA LEU A 25 16.20 3.55 -15.79
C LEU A 25 15.04 4.23 -16.50
N LYS A 26 14.20 3.46 -17.23
CA LYS A 26 13.04 4.01 -17.93
C LYS A 26 11.98 4.51 -16.96
N ILE A 27 11.67 3.73 -15.93
CA ILE A 27 10.70 4.09 -14.90
C ILE A 27 11.18 5.38 -14.21
N ARG A 28 12.42 5.41 -13.75
CA ARG A 28 12.98 6.55 -13.04
C ARG A 28 13.06 7.81 -13.89
N ALA A 29 13.49 7.70 -15.16
CA ALA A 29 13.52 8.83 -16.08
C ALA A 29 12.10 9.41 -16.31
N ALA A 30 11.09 8.54 -16.45
CA ALA A 30 9.69 8.95 -16.57
C ALA A 30 9.19 9.64 -15.30
N GLU A 31 9.48 9.11 -14.10
CA GLU A 31 9.11 9.70 -12.80
C GLU A 31 9.70 11.11 -12.62
N LEU A 32 10.95 11.29 -13.04
CA LEU A 32 11.66 12.56 -12.94
C LEU A 32 11.38 13.50 -14.12
N ARG A 33 10.59 13.06 -15.11
CA ARG A 33 10.31 13.80 -16.37
C ARG A 33 11.57 14.19 -17.13
N VAL A 34 12.58 13.31 -17.11
CA VAL A 34 13.84 13.45 -17.83
C VAL A 34 13.84 12.51 -19.04
N ASP A 35 14.39 12.95 -20.17
CA ASP A 35 14.57 12.06 -21.32
C ASP A 35 15.61 10.98 -21.01
N ILE A 36 15.38 9.74 -21.47
CA ILE A 36 16.27 8.60 -21.21
C ILE A 36 17.70 8.87 -21.72
N GLN A 37 17.85 9.55 -22.86
CA GLN A 37 19.15 9.89 -23.41
C GLN A 37 19.88 10.92 -22.56
N ASP A 38 19.16 11.84 -21.93
CA ASP A 38 19.74 12.82 -21.01
C ASP A 38 20.13 12.15 -19.69
N ALA A 39 19.30 11.28 -19.16
CA ALA A 39 19.62 10.45 -17.99
C ALA A 39 20.88 9.59 -18.23
N VAL A 40 21.02 8.96 -19.41
CA VAL A 40 22.23 8.20 -19.76
C VAL A 40 23.43 9.11 -19.89
N THR A 41 23.30 10.27 -20.50
CA THR A 41 24.41 11.24 -20.66
C THR A 41 24.93 11.71 -19.29
N GLU A 42 24.02 12.02 -18.39
CA GLU A 42 24.34 12.39 -17.02
C GLU A 42 24.98 11.25 -16.25
N ALA A 43 24.41 10.03 -16.34
CA ALA A 43 24.97 8.83 -15.73
C ALA A 43 26.43 8.57 -16.13
N LEU A 44 26.74 8.71 -17.42
CA LEU A 44 28.10 8.56 -17.91
C LEU A 44 29.03 9.64 -17.37
N SER A 45 28.56 10.88 -17.23
CA SER A 45 29.32 11.99 -16.66
C SER A 45 29.64 11.77 -15.18
N GLN A 46 28.64 11.39 -14.38
CA GLN A 46 28.79 11.08 -12.96
C GLN A 46 29.74 9.90 -12.74
N TRP A 47 29.54 8.83 -13.49
CA TRP A 47 30.40 7.65 -13.39
C TRP A 47 31.86 7.95 -13.75
N LYS A 48 32.11 8.79 -14.73
CA LYS A 48 33.47 9.26 -15.08
C LYS A 48 34.10 10.05 -13.92
N ALA A 49 33.34 10.89 -13.25
CA ALA A 49 33.79 11.68 -12.10
C ALA A 49 34.03 10.83 -10.83
N ALA A 50 33.37 9.68 -10.73
CA ALA A 50 33.49 8.81 -9.58
C ALA A 50 34.85 8.10 -9.47
N PRO A 51 35.39 7.91 -8.26
CA PRO A 51 36.65 7.17 -8.06
C PRO A 51 36.58 5.73 -8.63
N HIS A 52 37.73 5.22 -9.08
CA HIS A 52 37.83 3.84 -9.52
C HIS A 52 37.41 2.90 -8.37
N GLY A 53 36.48 1.96 -8.61
CA GLY A 53 35.97 1.04 -7.61
C GLY A 53 34.81 1.57 -6.72
N ALA A 54 34.36 2.80 -6.92
CA ALA A 54 33.23 3.37 -6.21
C ALA A 54 31.92 2.58 -6.42
N VAL A 55 31.75 1.96 -7.57
CA VAL A 55 30.57 1.14 -7.89
C VAL A 55 31.00 -0.32 -8.01
N ARG A 56 30.25 -1.21 -7.31
CA ARG A 56 30.51 -2.65 -7.35
C ARG A 56 30.31 -3.22 -8.76
N GLN A 57 30.88 -4.39 -8.98
CA GLN A 57 30.67 -5.13 -10.22
C GLN A 57 29.21 -5.58 -10.32
N VAL A 58 28.58 -5.33 -11.46
CA VAL A 58 27.20 -5.68 -11.76
C VAL A 58 27.17 -6.97 -12.57
N ASP A 59 26.21 -7.86 -12.33
CA ASP A 59 25.99 -9.02 -13.19
C ASP A 59 25.44 -8.54 -14.55
N THR A 60 26.23 -8.74 -15.58
CA THR A 60 25.90 -8.33 -16.96
C THR A 60 25.75 -9.53 -17.90
N ALA A 61 25.68 -10.77 -17.35
CA ALA A 61 25.51 -11.98 -18.15
C ALA A 61 24.19 -11.91 -18.94
N GLY A 62 24.25 -12.21 -20.23
CA GLY A 62 23.05 -12.22 -21.08
C GLY A 62 22.42 -10.84 -21.35
N ALA A 63 23.09 -9.73 -21.02
CA ALA A 63 22.54 -8.38 -21.20
C ALA A 63 22.10 -8.12 -22.64
N PRO A 64 20.82 -7.73 -22.89
CA PRO A 64 20.30 -7.46 -24.22
C PRO A 64 20.81 -6.12 -24.79
N PRO A 65 20.65 -5.90 -26.11
CA PRO A 65 20.97 -4.61 -26.72
C PRO A 65 20.14 -3.47 -26.13
N PHE A 66 20.81 -2.35 -25.90
CA PHE A 66 20.22 -1.09 -25.44
C PHE A 66 20.69 0.04 -26.36
N ALA A 67 19.76 0.64 -27.10
CA ALA A 67 20.04 1.76 -27.98
C ALA A 67 19.71 3.08 -27.29
N THR A 68 20.61 4.06 -27.41
CA THR A 68 20.46 5.43 -26.92
C THR A 68 21.10 6.41 -27.90
N TRP A 69 20.94 7.71 -27.66
CA TRP A 69 21.49 8.77 -28.49
C TRP A 69 22.49 9.57 -27.66
N LEU A 70 23.73 9.62 -28.13
CA LEU A 70 24.83 10.31 -27.45
C LEU A 70 25.65 11.13 -28.46
N THR A 71 26.31 12.18 -27.98
CA THR A 71 27.30 12.91 -28.81
C THR A 71 28.54 12.05 -29.04
N GLU A 72 29.26 12.30 -30.12
CA GLU A 72 30.50 11.59 -30.42
C GLU A 72 31.56 11.78 -29.31
N ALA A 73 31.58 12.95 -28.70
CA ALA A 73 32.43 13.24 -27.53
C ALA A 73 32.11 12.33 -26.34
N ASN A 74 30.83 12.17 -25.98
CA ASN A 74 30.41 11.30 -24.88
C ASN A 74 30.72 9.82 -25.13
N ILE A 75 30.54 9.36 -26.38
CA ILE A 75 30.86 7.98 -26.76
C ILE A 75 32.39 7.74 -26.65
N SER A 76 33.17 8.65 -27.17
CA SER A 76 34.65 8.52 -27.15
C SER A 76 35.20 8.58 -25.73
N GLN A 77 34.72 9.49 -24.91
CA GLN A 77 35.09 9.60 -23.50
C GLN A 77 34.68 8.35 -22.69
N PHE A 78 33.47 7.83 -22.89
CA PHE A 78 33.02 6.62 -22.22
C PHE A 78 33.90 5.41 -22.59
N LYS A 79 34.23 5.22 -23.88
CA LYS A 79 35.09 4.14 -24.32
C LYS A 79 36.49 4.25 -23.74
N ALA A 80 37.06 5.45 -23.73
CA ALA A 80 38.37 5.71 -23.14
C ALA A 80 38.38 5.40 -21.63
N GLU A 81 37.35 5.80 -20.90
CA GLU A 81 37.25 5.55 -19.48
C GLU A 81 37.06 4.05 -19.16
N CYS A 82 36.26 3.31 -19.93
CA CYS A 82 36.17 1.86 -19.80
C CYS A 82 37.52 1.17 -20.00
N SER A 83 38.29 1.63 -20.99
CA SER A 83 39.64 1.12 -21.24
C SER A 83 40.62 1.44 -20.10
N ALA A 84 40.53 2.65 -19.55
CA ALA A 84 41.35 3.07 -18.39
C ALA A 84 41.04 2.27 -17.12
N ARG A 85 39.77 1.90 -16.93
CA ARG A 85 39.30 1.07 -15.80
C ARG A 85 39.46 -0.44 -16.06
N GLY A 86 39.82 -0.85 -17.26
CA GLY A 86 39.99 -2.27 -17.63
C GLY A 86 38.71 -3.08 -17.63
N ILE A 87 37.57 -2.46 -17.93
CA ILE A 87 36.22 -3.11 -17.88
C ILE A 87 35.54 -3.07 -19.25
N PRO A 88 34.65 -4.05 -19.54
CA PRO A 88 33.83 -4.03 -20.75
C PRO A 88 32.80 -2.87 -20.75
N TYR A 89 32.39 -2.40 -21.92
CA TYR A 89 31.40 -1.33 -22.08
C TYR A 89 30.08 -1.66 -21.40
N VAL A 90 29.61 -2.93 -21.41
CA VAL A 90 28.40 -3.36 -20.72
C VAL A 90 28.54 -3.14 -19.23
N GLN A 91 29.68 -3.41 -18.64
CA GLN A 91 29.96 -3.21 -17.23
C GLN A 91 30.04 -1.72 -16.87
N GLY A 92 30.72 -0.92 -17.71
CA GLY A 92 30.80 0.53 -17.50
C GLY A 92 29.46 1.22 -17.57
N LEU A 93 28.59 0.85 -18.53
CA LEU A 93 27.25 1.39 -18.63
C LEU A 93 26.36 0.94 -17.46
N ALA A 94 26.44 -0.34 -17.05
CA ALA A 94 25.67 -0.83 -15.90
C ALA A 94 26.06 -0.10 -14.61
N GLN A 95 27.36 0.12 -14.38
CA GLN A 95 27.85 0.90 -13.23
C GLN A 95 27.38 2.37 -13.28
N ALA A 96 27.40 2.99 -14.47
CA ALA A 96 26.94 4.36 -14.65
C ALA A 96 25.44 4.49 -14.33
N VAL A 97 24.62 3.58 -14.84
CA VAL A 97 23.18 3.55 -14.58
C VAL A 97 22.91 3.27 -13.09
N THR A 98 23.65 2.37 -12.45
CA THR A 98 23.54 2.11 -11.01
C THR A 98 23.79 3.39 -10.21
N LEU A 99 24.88 4.11 -10.52
CA LEU A 99 25.22 5.34 -9.81
C LEU A 99 24.13 6.40 -10.00
N TRP A 100 23.65 6.58 -11.22
CA TRP A 100 22.59 7.55 -11.52
C TRP A 100 21.30 7.22 -10.78
N LEU A 101 20.89 5.95 -10.71
CA LEU A 101 19.70 5.52 -9.98
C LEU A 101 19.83 5.79 -8.47
N VAL A 102 21.02 5.67 -7.91
CA VAL A 102 21.28 5.98 -6.49
C VAL A 102 21.24 7.49 -6.23
N GLU A 103 21.85 8.30 -7.12
CA GLU A 103 21.88 9.76 -6.97
C GLU A 103 20.55 10.42 -7.33
N HIS A 104 19.67 9.73 -8.05
CA HIS A 104 18.32 10.16 -8.40
C HIS A 104 17.28 9.22 -7.79
N PRO A 105 17.05 9.24 -6.48
CA PRO A 105 16.05 8.41 -5.85
C PRO A 105 14.66 8.70 -6.41
N SER A 106 13.80 7.69 -6.45
CA SER A 106 12.43 7.88 -6.90
C SER A 106 11.73 8.94 -6.05
N PRO A 107 11.04 9.91 -6.67
CA PRO A 107 10.20 10.83 -5.91
C PRO A 107 9.17 10.09 -5.04
N ARG A 108 8.80 8.87 -5.41
CA ARG A 108 7.92 7.99 -4.64
C ARG A 108 8.57 7.45 -3.36
N HIS A 109 9.89 7.37 -3.32
CA HIS A 109 10.67 6.79 -2.23
C HIS A 109 11.52 7.82 -1.47
N GLN A 110 11.16 9.12 -1.55
CA GLN A 110 11.81 10.12 -0.70
C GLN A 110 11.31 9.97 0.74
N PRO A 111 12.21 9.95 1.74
CA PRO A 111 11.82 9.88 3.15
C PRO A 111 10.85 10.99 3.54
N LEU A 112 9.90 10.67 4.39
CA LEU A 112 8.95 11.61 4.95
C LEU A 112 9.54 12.25 6.22
N GLU A 113 9.19 13.52 6.48
CA GLU A 113 9.55 14.20 7.72
C GLU A 113 8.63 13.83 8.90
N ARG A 114 7.56 13.07 8.64
CA ARG A 114 6.52 12.70 9.61
C ARG A 114 6.46 11.20 9.85
N THR A 115 5.86 10.82 10.97
CA THR A 115 5.65 9.42 11.36
C THR A 115 4.67 8.74 10.40
N THR A 116 4.96 7.50 10.02
CA THR A 116 4.10 6.67 9.17
C THR A 116 2.98 6.07 10.00
N ARG A 117 1.75 6.25 9.56
CA ARG A 117 0.57 5.62 10.17
C ARG A 117 0.51 4.14 9.77
N ARG A 118 0.20 3.27 10.72
CA ARG A 118 0.12 1.81 10.51
C ARG A 118 -1.29 1.33 10.87
N LEU A 119 -2.02 0.88 9.86
CA LEU A 119 -3.39 0.40 10.00
C LEU A 119 -3.43 -1.11 9.80
N ILE A 120 -3.94 -1.84 10.78
CA ILE A 120 -4.11 -3.30 10.74
C ILE A 120 -5.56 -3.62 10.47
N VAL A 121 -5.86 -4.14 9.29
CA VAL A 121 -7.22 -4.54 8.92
C VAL A 121 -7.40 -6.04 9.19
N CYS A 122 -8.16 -6.37 10.19
CA CYS A 122 -8.24 -7.74 10.67
C CYS A 122 -9.67 -8.21 11.03
N ASN A 123 -9.85 -9.50 11.07
CA ASN A 123 -10.89 -10.30 11.71
C ASN A 123 -10.55 -11.77 11.55
N GLN A 124 -10.90 -12.60 12.49
CA GLN A 124 -10.75 -14.04 12.43
C GLN A 124 -11.65 -14.67 11.36
N LYS A 125 -12.87 -14.18 11.17
CA LYS A 125 -13.84 -14.72 10.22
C LYS A 125 -13.38 -14.48 8.78
N GLY A 126 -13.34 -15.55 7.97
CA GLY A 126 -13.15 -15.47 6.54
C GLY A 126 -14.37 -14.90 5.82
N GLY A 127 -14.16 -14.21 4.68
CA GLY A 127 -15.27 -13.72 3.85
C GLY A 127 -15.96 -12.43 4.31
N VAL A 128 -15.59 -11.84 5.44
CA VAL A 128 -16.16 -10.56 5.93
C VAL A 128 -15.80 -9.35 5.08
N GLY A 129 -14.83 -9.49 4.16
CA GLY A 129 -14.42 -8.43 3.25
C GLY A 129 -13.26 -7.57 3.72
N LYS A 130 -12.39 -8.07 4.60
CA LYS A 130 -11.14 -7.39 5.00
C LYS A 130 -10.37 -6.84 3.81
N THR A 131 -10.06 -7.69 2.85
CA THR A 131 -9.35 -7.34 1.61
C THR A 131 -10.03 -6.21 0.82
N ALA A 132 -11.36 -6.24 0.73
CA ALA A 132 -12.12 -5.19 0.05
C ALA A 132 -12.03 -3.86 0.81
N ALA A 133 -12.11 -3.91 2.15
CA ALA A 133 -11.93 -2.75 3.01
C ALA A 133 -10.50 -2.20 2.90
N THR A 134 -9.47 -3.05 2.98
CA THR A 134 -8.06 -2.67 2.83
C THR A 134 -7.81 -1.95 1.50
N ALA A 135 -8.25 -2.54 0.38
CA ALA A 135 -8.11 -1.92 -0.94
C ALA A 135 -8.87 -0.60 -1.06
N GLY A 136 -10.08 -0.54 -0.47
CA GLY A 136 -10.92 0.66 -0.45
C GLY A 136 -10.33 1.79 0.37
N LEU A 137 -9.87 1.49 1.58
CA LEU A 137 -9.21 2.47 2.46
C LEU A 137 -7.93 3.00 1.83
N GLY A 138 -7.06 2.11 1.31
CA GLY A 138 -5.83 2.53 0.65
C GLY A 138 -6.08 3.41 -0.56
N GLY A 139 -7.08 3.05 -1.39
CA GLY A 139 -7.51 3.89 -2.49
C GLY A 139 -8.00 5.27 -2.05
N ALA A 140 -8.82 5.33 -0.98
CA ALA A 140 -9.37 6.60 -0.48
C ALA A 140 -8.30 7.51 0.17
N PHE A 141 -7.29 6.94 0.83
CA PHE A 141 -6.13 7.71 1.32
C PHE A 141 -5.26 8.27 0.19
N ALA A 142 -5.09 7.50 -0.90
CA ALA A 142 -4.19 7.84 -2.00
C ALA A 142 -4.86 8.67 -3.11
N GLU A 143 -6.19 8.75 -3.15
CA GLU A 143 -6.96 9.33 -4.23
C GLU A 143 -6.61 10.81 -4.47
N ASP A 144 -6.67 11.22 -5.73
CA ASP A 144 -6.55 12.62 -6.10
C ASP A 144 -7.75 13.42 -5.61
N ALA A 145 -7.51 14.58 -4.98
CA ALA A 145 -8.55 15.38 -4.33
C ALA A 145 -9.59 15.91 -5.33
N GLU A 146 -9.16 16.34 -6.51
CA GLU A 146 -10.09 16.84 -7.53
C GLU A 146 -10.93 15.69 -8.11
N LEU A 147 -10.32 14.54 -8.38
CA LEU A 147 -11.04 13.36 -8.84
C LEU A 147 -12.01 12.83 -7.79
N ALA A 148 -11.65 12.90 -6.50
CA ALA A 148 -12.55 12.55 -5.39
C ALA A 148 -13.76 13.50 -5.33
N ARG A 149 -13.52 14.81 -5.46
CA ARG A 149 -14.56 15.84 -5.49
C ARG A 149 -15.52 15.65 -6.67
N LEU A 150 -14.99 15.41 -7.87
CA LEU A 150 -15.79 15.14 -9.07
C LEU A 150 -16.65 13.88 -8.96
N ALA A 151 -16.21 12.90 -8.19
CA ALA A 151 -16.96 11.67 -7.91
C ALA A 151 -17.97 11.79 -6.76
N GLY A 152 -18.24 12.99 -6.27
CA GLY A 152 -19.21 13.25 -5.21
C GLY A 152 -18.66 13.14 -3.79
N GLY A 153 -17.34 13.14 -3.61
CA GLY A 153 -16.65 13.18 -2.32
C GLY A 153 -16.92 11.99 -1.42
N ALA A 154 -16.82 12.22 -0.11
CA ALA A 154 -17.23 11.29 0.91
C ALA A 154 -18.75 11.26 0.99
N PHE A 155 -19.25 10.26 1.66
CA PHE A 155 -20.66 10.07 1.84
C PHE A 155 -21.13 10.88 3.05
N PRO A 156 -21.74 12.05 2.89
CA PRO A 156 -22.29 12.75 4.03
C PRO A 156 -23.63 12.08 4.41
N GLY A 157 -23.70 11.55 5.60
CA GLY A 157 -24.95 11.16 6.26
C GLY A 157 -26.01 10.58 5.34
N ASP A 158 -25.83 9.45 4.97
CA ASP A 158 -26.36 8.72 3.88
C ASP A 158 -27.74 8.16 4.11
N ILE A 159 -28.42 7.86 3.03
CA ILE A 159 -29.69 7.14 3.06
C ILE A 159 -29.55 5.83 3.87
N GLU A 160 -28.42 5.13 3.81
CA GLU A 160 -28.19 3.92 4.63
C GLU A 160 -27.83 4.28 6.09
N ASN A 161 -26.96 5.25 6.34
CA ASN A 161 -26.69 5.75 7.70
C ASN A 161 -27.91 6.48 8.29
N ALA A 162 -28.68 7.19 7.50
CA ALA A 162 -29.97 7.78 7.94
C ALA A 162 -30.99 6.69 8.21
N ARG A 163 -31.03 5.61 7.43
CA ARG A 163 -31.87 4.43 7.75
C ARG A 163 -31.39 3.72 9.00
N VAL A 164 -30.08 3.56 9.18
CA VAL A 164 -29.48 2.99 10.39
C VAL A 164 -29.73 3.90 11.58
N ALA A 165 -29.53 5.20 11.46
CA ALA A 165 -29.85 6.19 12.50
C ALA A 165 -31.35 6.22 12.82
N ALA A 166 -32.22 6.11 11.81
CA ALA A 166 -33.68 6.00 12.02
C ALA A 166 -34.05 4.69 12.73
N LEU A 167 -33.44 3.56 12.36
CA LEU A 167 -33.67 2.27 13.03
C LEU A 167 -33.20 2.27 14.50
N LEU A 168 -32.12 3.01 14.79
CA LEU A 168 -31.66 3.21 16.17
C LEU A 168 -32.53 4.20 16.94
N ALA A 169 -33.00 5.28 16.28
CA ALA A 169 -33.86 6.31 16.87
C ALA A 169 -35.32 5.86 17.11
N GLU A 170 -35.81 4.91 16.32
CA GLU A 170 -37.18 4.32 16.55
C GLU A 170 -37.30 3.62 17.92
N GLN A 171 -36.19 3.39 18.63
CA GLN A 171 -36.18 2.87 19.99
C GLN A 171 -36.26 3.97 21.09
N GLU A 172 -35.94 5.22 20.77
CA GLU A 172 -35.89 6.30 21.78
C GLU A 172 -37.03 7.29 21.75
N SER A 173 -37.83 7.37 20.67
CA SER A 173 -38.92 8.34 20.60
C SER A 173 -39.86 8.11 19.40
N GLU A 174 -41.15 8.02 19.66
CA GLU A 174 -42.23 7.97 18.65
C GLU A 174 -42.41 9.28 17.83
N THR A 175 -41.58 10.31 17.99
CA THR A 175 -41.88 11.66 17.45
C THR A 175 -40.74 12.43 16.78
N ALA A 176 -39.58 11.87 16.52
CA ALA A 176 -38.48 12.60 15.84
C ALA A 176 -38.31 12.21 14.37
N VAL A 177 -38.80 13.02 13.45
CA VAL A 177 -38.38 12.97 12.04
C VAL A 177 -36.95 13.49 11.97
N PRO A 178 -35.99 12.72 11.51
CA PRO A 178 -34.59 13.20 11.37
C PRO A 178 -34.55 14.36 10.37
N THR A 179 -34.14 15.52 10.82
CA THR A 179 -33.78 16.64 9.92
C THR A 179 -32.63 16.17 9.00
N PRO A 180 -32.71 16.38 7.68
CA PRO A 180 -31.58 16.10 6.80
C PRO A 180 -30.36 16.91 7.29
N VAL A 181 -29.32 16.23 7.73
CA VAL A 181 -28.04 16.89 8.01
C VAL A 181 -27.56 17.44 6.68
N GLU A 182 -27.48 18.78 6.59
CA GLU A 182 -26.95 19.47 5.42
C GLU A 182 -25.59 18.88 5.08
N ALA A 183 -25.42 18.52 3.82
CA ALA A 183 -24.18 17.96 3.30
C ALA A 183 -23.02 18.90 3.62
N ASP A 184 -22.12 18.48 4.53
CA ASP A 184 -20.82 19.10 4.69
C ASP A 184 -20.00 18.77 3.43
N ASN A 185 -20.08 19.65 2.45
CA ASN A 185 -19.65 19.48 1.08
C ASN A 185 -18.14 19.49 0.87
N ALA A 186 -17.33 19.43 1.93
CA ALA A 186 -15.89 19.60 1.82
C ALA A 186 -15.09 18.36 2.18
N TYR A 187 -15.44 17.17 1.63
CA TYR A 187 -14.46 16.09 1.65
C TYR A 187 -13.27 16.47 0.77
N THR A 188 -12.10 16.54 1.37
CA THR A 188 -10.83 16.65 0.66
C THR A 188 -10.08 15.34 0.86
N ALA A 189 -9.77 14.64 -0.22
CA ALA A 189 -8.98 13.43 -0.15
C ALA A 189 -7.58 13.75 0.42
N PRO A 190 -7.05 12.93 1.33
CA PRO A 190 -5.77 13.22 1.99
C PRO A 190 -4.56 13.23 1.04
N GLN A 191 -4.64 12.56 -0.10
CA GLN A 191 -3.59 12.45 -1.12
C GLN A 191 -2.26 11.91 -0.56
N LEU A 192 -2.34 10.91 0.30
CA LEU A 192 -1.19 10.32 0.98
C LEU A 192 -0.50 9.25 0.13
N ARG A 193 0.80 9.04 0.37
CA ARG A 193 1.53 7.88 -0.14
C ARG A 193 1.17 6.67 0.69
N VAL A 194 0.61 5.65 0.06
CA VAL A 194 0.03 4.48 0.73
C VAL A 194 0.70 3.21 0.26
N LEU A 195 1.15 2.39 1.19
CA LEU A 195 1.54 1.01 0.94
C LEU A 195 0.45 0.07 1.46
N LEU A 196 -0.07 -0.75 0.58
CA LEU A 196 -0.89 -1.91 0.95
C LEU A 196 0.02 -3.13 1.12
N VAL A 197 -0.17 -3.89 2.18
CA VAL A 197 0.57 -5.13 2.45
C VAL A 197 -0.39 -6.31 2.40
N ASP A 198 -0.28 -7.15 1.40
CA ASP A 198 -1.05 -8.40 1.30
C ASP A 198 -0.40 -9.49 2.17
N TYR A 199 -0.84 -9.56 3.43
CA TYR A 199 -0.30 -10.45 4.43
C TYR A 199 -0.98 -11.82 4.44
N ASP A 200 -2.10 -11.97 3.70
CA ASP A 200 -2.80 -13.24 3.53
C ASP A 200 -2.11 -14.09 2.44
N PRO A 201 -1.65 -15.32 2.74
CA PRO A 201 -1.05 -16.24 1.76
C PRO A 201 -1.97 -16.57 0.58
N GLN A 202 -3.28 -16.39 0.72
CA GLN A 202 -4.24 -16.55 -0.38
C GLN A 202 -4.06 -15.50 -1.49
N GLY A 203 -3.45 -14.35 -1.17
CA GLY A 203 -3.14 -13.29 -2.12
C GLY A 203 -4.37 -12.65 -2.75
N HIS A 204 -5.42 -12.48 -1.97
CA HIS A 204 -6.68 -11.94 -2.48
C HIS A 204 -6.55 -10.45 -2.82
N LEU A 205 -5.83 -9.67 -1.99
CA LEU A 205 -5.56 -8.26 -2.25
C LEU A 205 -4.70 -8.09 -3.51
N THR A 206 -3.64 -8.89 -3.62
CA THR A 206 -2.75 -8.91 -4.79
C THR A 206 -3.54 -9.17 -6.08
N LYS A 207 -4.42 -10.18 -6.07
CA LYS A 207 -5.25 -10.52 -7.24
C LYS A 207 -6.28 -9.43 -7.55
N GLN A 208 -6.92 -8.87 -6.52
CA GLN A 208 -7.94 -7.82 -6.66
C GLN A 208 -7.36 -6.55 -7.28
N LEU A 209 -6.10 -6.23 -7.01
CA LEU A 209 -5.40 -5.07 -7.56
C LEU A 209 -4.71 -5.37 -8.92
N GLY A 210 -4.94 -6.54 -9.51
CA GLY A 210 -4.40 -6.90 -10.81
C GLY A 210 -2.92 -7.25 -10.82
N VAL A 211 -2.32 -7.41 -9.66
CA VAL A 211 -0.90 -7.74 -9.49
C VAL A 211 -0.72 -9.27 -9.42
N LYS A 212 0.44 -9.76 -9.82
CA LYS A 212 0.81 -11.16 -9.68
C LYS A 212 1.41 -11.40 -8.30
N GLN A 213 1.06 -12.55 -7.66
CA GLN A 213 1.76 -12.99 -6.46
C GLN A 213 3.26 -13.16 -6.73
N LEU A 214 4.07 -12.92 -5.70
CA LEU A 214 5.50 -13.17 -5.76
C LEU A 214 5.78 -14.66 -5.98
N PRO A 215 6.86 -15.01 -6.71
CA PRO A 215 7.19 -16.40 -6.98
C PRO A 215 7.52 -17.14 -5.68
N ALA A 216 7.02 -18.37 -5.56
CA ALA A 216 7.41 -19.26 -4.47
C ALA A 216 8.94 -19.46 -4.47
N ASN A 217 9.52 -19.57 -3.28
CA ASN A 217 10.96 -19.67 -3.05
C ASN A 217 11.81 -18.45 -3.44
N GLY A 218 11.20 -17.37 -3.98
CA GLY A 218 11.84 -16.07 -4.17
C GLY A 218 11.87 -15.21 -2.88
N PRO A 219 12.41 -13.99 -2.91
CA PRO A 219 12.24 -13.03 -1.84
C PRO A 219 10.76 -12.75 -1.59
N SER A 220 10.35 -12.66 -0.33
CA SER A 220 8.95 -12.42 0.08
C SER A 220 8.91 -11.83 1.49
N LEU A 221 7.81 -11.18 1.85
CA LEU A 221 7.62 -10.64 3.21
C LEU A 221 7.89 -11.71 4.28
N ALA A 222 7.37 -12.94 4.11
CA ALA A 222 7.59 -14.04 5.05
C ALA A 222 9.08 -14.36 5.25
N LYS A 223 9.88 -14.28 4.18
CA LYS A 223 11.33 -14.51 4.27
C LYS A 223 12.08 -13.34 4.88
N PHE A 224 11.65 -12.10 4.67
CA PHE A 224 12.19 -10.95 5.38
C PHE A 224 11.89 -11.05 6.88
N MET A 225 10.66 -11.36 7.27
CA MET A 225 10.25 -11.56 8.67
C MET A 225 11.05 -12.66 9.35
N SER A 226 11.31 -13.77 8.67
CA SER A 226 12.08 -14.91 9.20
C SER A 226 13.60 -14.79 9.00
N ARG A 227 14.08 -13.67 8.39
CA ARG A 227 15.50 -13.43 8.06
C ARG A 227 16.12 -14.54 7.17
N GLN A 228 15.31 -15.15 6.30
CA GLN A 228 15.74 -16.18 5.36
C GLN A 228 16.07 -15.64 3.97
N THR A 229 16.09 -14.34 3.80
CA THR A 229 16.49 -13.67 2.56
C THR A 229 17.42 -12.51 2.85
N THR A 230 18.22 -12.17 1.84
CA THR A 230 19.05 -10.96 1.79
C THR A 230 18.62 -10.15 0.58
N GLY A 231 18.75 -8.85 0.65
CA GLY A 231 18.31 -7.93 -0.41
C GLY A 231 17.54 -6.76 0.16
N ASP A 232 16.89 -6.02 -0.70
CA ASP A 232 16.10 -4.87 -0.31
C ASP A 232 14.61 -5.20 -0.45
N ILE A 233 13.83 -4.99 0.61
CA ILE A 233 12.39 -5.21 0.58
C ILE A 233 11.69 -4.25 -0.41
N HIS A 234 12.29 -3.10 -0.72
CA HIS A 234 11.79 -2.17 -1.73
C HIS A 234 11.67 -2.82 -3.11
N ASP A 235 12.51 -3.81 -3.43
CA ASP A 235 12.47 -4.54 -4.71
C ASP A 235 11.18 -5.35 -4.90
N LEU A 236 10.43 -5.59 -3.83
CA LEU A 236 9.16 -6.32 -3.85
C LEU A 236 7.95 -5.43 -4.11
N ILE A 237 8.11 -4.12 -4.01
CA ILE A 237 6.99 -3.17 -4.10
C ILE A 237 6.55 -3.01 -5.55
N VAL A 238 5.23 -3.09 -5.76
CA VAL A 238 4.60 -2.95 -7.07
C VAL A 238 3.63 -1.77 -7.07
N PRO A 239 3.79 -0.79 -7.96
CA PRO A 239 2.84 0.32 -8.05
C PRO A 239 1.47 -0.15 -8.57
N VAL A 240 0.40 0.36 -7.97
CA VAL A 240 -0.98 0.20 -8.47
C VAL A 240 -1.22 1.29 -9.52
N ASN A 241 -1.08 0.90 -10.79
CA ASN A 241 -1.11 1.81 -11.94
C ASN A 241 -2.54 2.21 -12.30
N GLU A 242 -3.12 3.14 -11.57
CA GLU A 242 -4.41 3.78 -11.85
C GLU A 242 -4.25 5.31 -11.72
N ASP A 243 -4.65 6.05 -12.74
CA ASP A 243 -4.49 7.52 -12.81
C ASP A 243 -5.12 8.22 -11.59
N ARG A 244 -6.19 7.64 -11.05
CA ARG A 244 -6.91 8.16 -9.89
C ARG A 244 -6.03 8.34 -8.65
N PHE A 245 -5.01 7.54 -8.50
CA PHE A 245 -4.10 7.60 -7.35
C PHE A 245 -2.82 8.42 -7.64
N SER A 246 -2.60 8.85 -8.87
CA SER A 246 -1.44 9.67 -9.27
C SER A 246 -0.09 9.10 -8.78
N GLY A 247 0.03 7.75 -8.79
CA GLY A 247 1.23 7.06 -8.34
C GLY A 247 1.46 7.04 -6.82
N ARG A 248 0.44 7.32 -6.01
CA ARG A 248 0.54 7.33 -4.54
C ARG A 248 0.12 6.01 -3.87
N LEU A 249 -0.29 5.00 -4.64
CA LEU A 249 -0.73 3.72 -4.11
C LEU A 249 0.19 2.62 -4.61
N ASP A 250 0.85 1.94 -3.68
CA ASP A 250 1.72 0.81 -3.94
C ASP A 250 1.25 -0.43 -3.18
N LEU A 251 1.70 -1.60 -3.62
CA LEU A 251 1.39 -2.90 -3.02
C LEU A 251 2.68 -3.68 -2.74
N LEU A 252 2.79 -4.24 -1.55
CA LEU A 252 3.67 -5.37 -1.25
C LEU A 252 2.88 -6.66 -1.48
N PRO A 253 3.13 -7.40 -2.58
CA PRO A 253 2.32 -8.54 -2.96
C PRO A 253 2.52 -9.74 -2.04
N SER A 254 1.47 -10.56 -1.88
CA SER A 254 1.54 -11.84 -1.19
C SER A 254 2.41 -12.86 -1.93
N CYS A 255 2.88 -13.84 -1.16
CA CYS A 255 3.57 -15.03 -1.66
C CYS A 255 3.00 -16.28 -0.99
N GLN A 256 2.95 -17.40 -1.70
CA GLN A 256 2.51 -18.68 -1.15
C GLN A 256 3.39 -19.17 0.02
N ASP A 257 4.65 -18.73 0.09
CA ASP A 257 5.54 -19.06 1.23
C ASP A 257 4.95 -18.62 2.58
N ALA A 258 4.06 -17.60 2.58
CA ALA A 258 3.37 -17.12 3.77
C ALA A 258 2.46 -18.17 4.45
N PHE A 259 2.08 -19.26 3.78
CA PHE A 259 1.42 -20.41 4.44
C PHE A 259 2.26 -21.06 5.53
N LEU A 260 3.58 -20.92 5.45
CA LEU A 260 4.53 -21.47 6.43
C LEU A 260 5.01 -20.40 7.42
N LEU A 261 4.46 -19.18 7.37
CA LEU A 261 4.96 -18.05 8.13
C LEU A 261 5.02 -18.33 9.63
N ASP A 262 3.95 -18.86 10.24
CA ASP A 262 3.93 -19.16 11.67
C ASP A 262 5.06 -20.15 12.06
N VAL A 263 5.33 -21.14 11.20
CA VAL A 263 6.45 -22.08 11.42
C VAL A 263 7.79 -21.37 11.27
N MET A 264 7.92 -20.49 10.25
CA MET A 264 9.17 -19.78 9.96
C MET A 264 9.58 -18.81 11.08
N ILE A 265 8.62 -18.14 11.71
CA ILE A 265 8.88 -17.18 12.79
C ILE A 265 8.81 -17.77 14.19
N SER A 266 8.37 -19.02 14.36
CA SER A 266 8.18 -19.68 15.68
C SER A 266 9.45 -19.69 16.54
N ALA A 267 10.62 -19.82 15.92
CA ALA A 267 11.91 -19.84 16.60
C ALA A 267 12.52 -18.45 16.85
N ALA A 268 11.90 -17.37 16.34
CA ALA A 268 12.40 -16.02 16.54
C ALA A 268 12.22 -15.57 18.00
N ARG A 269 13.25 -14.95 18.60
CA ARG A 269 13.20 -14.49 19.99
C ARG A 269 12.11 -13.45 20.25
N ASN A 270 11.93 -12.52 19.32
CA ASN A 270 10.91 -11.45 19.37
C ASN A 270 9.98 -11.65 18.19
N ARG A 271 9.26 -12.78 18.16
CA ARG A 271 8.41 -13.16 17.03
C ARG A 271 7.33 -12.12 16.71
N GLN A 272 6.79 -11.45 17.73
CA GLN A 272 5.81 -10.38 17.58
C GLN A 272 6.38 -9.15 16.83
N ALA A 273 7.67 -8.87 16.91
CA ALA A 273 8.30 -7.74 16.24
C ALA A 273 8.79 -8.07 14.81
N THR A 274 8.55 -9.27 14.30
CA THR A 274 9.10 -9.70 13.00
C THR A 274 8.52 -8.93 11.82
N LEU A 275 7.23 -8.59 11.85
CA LEU A 275 6.59 -7.77 10.81
C LEU A 275 7.15 -6.35 10.83
N GLU A 276 7.30 -5.75 12.01
CA GLU A 276 7.93 -4.43 12.17
C GLU A 276 9.33 -4.40 11.57
N HIS A 277 10.20 -5.34 11.96
CA HIS A 277 11.56 -5.40 11.41
C HIS A 277 11.61 -5.55 9.88
N ALA A 278 10.61 -6.20 9.29
CA ALA A 278 10.54 -6.34 7.86
C ALA A 278 10.04 -5.06 7.17
N LEU A 279 9.08 -4.34 7.76
CA LEU A 279 8.45 -3.17 7.17
C LEU A 279 9.12 -1.83 7.55
N GLU A 280 9.91 -1.78 8.62
CA GLU A 280 10.59 -0.58 9.09
C GLU A 280 11.36 0.17 7.99
N PRO A 281 12.11 -0.49 7.07
CA PRO A 281 12.79 0.22 5.98
C PRO A 281 11.84 0.96 5.03
N LEU A 282 10.57 0.54 4.94
CA LEU A 282 9.56 1.12 4.07
C LEU A 282 8.87 2.34 4.71
N GLU A 283 8.86 2.44 6.04
CA GLU A 283 8.09 3.48 6.75
C GLU A 283 8.50 4.89 6.34
N ALA A 284 9.79 5.14 6.11
CA ALA A 284 10.27 6.46 5.67
C ALA A 284 9.72 6.92 4.30
N HIS A 285 9.07 6.04 3.56
CA HIS A 285 8.63 6.30 2.18
C HIS A 285 7.11 6.45 2.03
N TYR A 286 6.34 6.06 3.07
CA TYR A 286 4.88 6.07 3.04
C TYR A 286 4.28 6.86 4.20
N ASP A 287 3.20 7.57 3.92
CA ASP A 287 2.39 8.26 4.93
C ASP A 287 1.53 7.28 5.71
N VAL A 288 1.08 6.20 5.02
CA VAL A 288 0.21 5.16 5.59
C VAL A 288 0.63 3.80 5.06
N ILE A 289 0.76 2.82 5.96
CA ILE A 289 0.91 1.40 5.62
C ILE A 289 -0.32 0.67 6.14
N ILE A 290 -1.02 -0.06 5.26
CA ILE A 290 -2.23 -0.82 5.62
C ILE A 290 -1.97 -2.30 5.40
N VAL A 291 -2.11 -3.09 6.46
CA VAL A 291 -1.88 -4.55 6.44
C VAL A 291 -3.20 -5.29 6.32
N ASP A 292 -3.38 -6.06 5.24
CA ASP A 292 -4.51 -6.99 5.04
C ASP A 292 -4.21 -8.33 5.72
N CYS A 293 -4.74 -8.54 6.90
CA CYS A 293 -4.44 -9.71 7.72
C CYS A 293 -5.17 -10.98 7.26
N PRO A 294 -4.52 -12.17 7.40
CA PRO A 294 -5.19 -13.43 7.18
C PRO A 294 -6.33 -13.68 8.20
N PRO A 295 -7.30 -14.56 7.88
CA PRO A 295 -8.37 -14.94 8.80
C PRO A 295 -7.90 -15.99 9.81
N SER A 296 -6.91 -15.67 10.64
CA SER A 296 -6.32 -16.59 11.62
C SER A 296 -5.90 -15.84 12.89
N LEU A 297 -5.85 -16.54 14.00
CA LEU A 297 -5.36 -16.06 15.30
C LEU A 297 -3.95 -16.60 15.61
N GLY A 298 -3.12 -16.81 14.59
CA GLY A 298 -1.75 -17.31 14.74
C GLY A 298 -0.71 -16.22 15.02
N MET A 299 0.56 -16.63 15.03
CA MET A 299 1.70 -15.71 15.27
C MET A 299 1.79 -14.57 14.25
N ALA A 300 1.26 -14.79 13.04
CA ALA A 300 1.14 -13.75 12.03
C ALA A 300 0.23 -12.60 12.52
N MET A 301 -0.89 -12.91 13.18
CA MET A 301 -1.78 -11.90 13.76
C MET A 301 -1.10 -11.19 14.93
N ASP A 302 -0.39 -11.92 15.82
CA ASP A 302 0.41 -11.32 16.90
C ASP A 302 1.39 -10.28 16.36
N ALA A 303 2.09 -10.61 15.27
CA ALA A 303 3.05 -9.69 14.66
C ALA A 303 2.35 -8.46 14.02
N ALA A 304 1.15 -8.62 13.49
CA ALA A 304 0.36 -7.51 12.95
C ALA A 304 -0.16 -6.59 14.07
N ILE A 305 -0.70 -7.15 15.16
CA ILE A 305 -1.14 -6.38 16.35
C ILE A 305 0.03 -5.59 16.91
N TYR A 306 1.18 -6.22 17.10
CA TYR A 306 2.39 -5.56 17.60
C TYR A 306 2.86 -4.43 16.66
N TYR A 307 2.78 -4.63 15.36
CA TYR A 307 3.12 -3.61 14.36
C TYR A 307 2.20 -2.39 14.42
N GLY A 308 0.91 -2.60 14.65
CA GLY A 308 -0.11 -1.55 14.76
C GLY A 308 -0.15 -0.81 16.09
N ARG A 309 0.72 -1.16 17.08
CA ARG A 309 0.76 -0.51 18.39
C ARG A 309 1.13 0.98 18.29
N GLU A 310 0.76 1.73 19.30
CA GLU A 310 1.23 3.09 19.47
C GLU A 310 2.74 3.11 19.73
N ARG A 311 3.43 4.09 19.17
CA ARG A 311 4.88 4.32 19.40
C ARG A 311 5.11 5.70 19.96
N ASP A 312 6.22 5.86 20.68
CA ASP A 312 6.63 7.15 21.25
C ASP A 312 6.67 8.24 20.17
N GLY A 313 5.98 9.35 20.43
CA GLY A 313 5.92 10.50 19.52
C GLY A 313 4.79 10.48 18.50
N GLU A 314 3.98 9.42 18.45
CA GLU A 314 2.74 9.38 17.69
C GLU A 314 1.59 10.04 18.47
N ARG A 315 0.61 10.55 17.74
CA ARG A 315 -0.65 11.01 18.35
C ARG A 315 -1.57 9.82 18.55
N ASP A 316 -2.39 9.89 19.58
CA ASP A 316 -3.43 8.91 19.83
C ASP A 316 -4.29 8.73 18.57
N GLY A 317 -4.52 7.49 18.15
CA GLY A 317 -5.31 7.17 16.97
C GLY A 317 -4.63 7.37 15.61
N GLU A 318 -3.33 7.69 15.55
CA GLU A 318 -2.61 7.72 14.27
C GLU A 318 -2.39 6.31 13.70
N SER A 319 -2.05 5.35 14.55
CA SER A 319 -1.87 3.93 14.20
C SER A 319 -2.83 3.06 15.01
N GLY A 320 -3.18 1.87 14.50
CA GLY A 320 -4.04 0.97 15.23
C GLY A 320 -4.78 -0.05 14.38
N ILE A 321 -5.87 -0.56 14.92
CA ILE A 321 -6.61 -1.70 14.40
C ILE A 321 -7.96 -1.26 13.86
N VAL A 322 -8.28 -1.69 12.64
CA VAL A 322 -9.60 -1.61 12.01
C VAL A 322 -10.20 -3.01 11.94
N ILE A 323 -11.28 -3.25 12.66
CA ILE A 323 -11.96 -4.55 12.67
C ILE A 323 -13.07 -4.54 11.63
N VAL A 324 -13.08 -5.52 10.72
CA VAL A 324 -14.15 -5.65 9.69
C VAL A 324 -15.05 -6.79 10.05
N VAL A 325 -16.34 -6.52 10.26
CA VAL A 325 -17.37 -7.50 10.64
C VAL A 325 -18.53 -7.53 9.62
N GLN A 326 -19.40 -8.49 9.76
CA GLN A 326 -20.73 -8.52 9.10
C GLN A 326 -21.82 -8.38 10.13
N ALA A 327 -22.98 -7.91 9.71
CA ALA A 327 -24.17 -7.87 10.55
C ALA A 327 -24.83 -9.26 10.62
N GLU A 328 -24.15 -10.21 11.25
CA GLU A 328 -24.56 -11.61 11.42
C GLU A 328 -24.08 -12.13 12.78
N ASP A 329 -24.89 -12.99 13.45
CA ASP A 329 -24.58 -13.55 14.76
C ASP A 329 -23.22 -14.27 14.81
N SER A 330 -22.87 -15.01 13.75
CA SER A 330 -21.60 -15.71 13.64
C SER A 330 -20.37 -14.77 13.59
N SER A 331 -20.57 -13.47 13.44
CA SER A 331 -19.49 -12.48 13.51
C SER A 331 -19.18 -12.06 14.95
N ALA A 332 -20.11 -12.19 15.88
CA ALA A 332 -19.91 -11.83 17.28
C ALA A 332 -18.90 -12.73 17.98
N ASP A 333 -18.99 -14.07 17.78
CA ASP A 333 -18.05 -15.01 18.37
C ASP A 333 -16.62 -14.77 17.86
N ALA A 334 -16.48 -14.59 16.54
CA ALA A 334 -15.17 -14.30 15.90
C ALA A 334 -14.57 -12.96 16.36
N TYR A 335 -15.43 -11.97 16.61
CA TYR A 335 -15.03 -10.67 17.15
C TYR A 335 -14.52 -10.81 18.59
N THR A 336 -15.25 -11.51 19.47
CA THR A 336 -14.86 -11.72 20.87
C THR A 336 -13.48 -12.37 20.96
N MET A 337 -13.25 -13.47 20.22
CA MET A 337 -11.96 -14.16 20.20
C MET A 337 -10.82 -13.27 19.69
N LEU A 338 -11.09 -12.40 18.71
CA LEU A 338 -10.08 -11.46 18.20
C LEU A 338 -9.74 -10.39 19.25
N VAL A 339 -10.74 -9.80 19.90
CA VAL A 339 -10.53 -8.79 20.93
C VAL A 339 -9.76 -9.37 22.11
N GLU A 340 -10.14 -10.57 22.58
CA GLU A 340 -9.38 -11.29 23.62
C GLU A 340 -7.89 -11.46 23.24
N GLN A 341 -7.60 -11.86 22.00
CA GLN A 341 -6.20 -12.00 21.55
C GLN A 341 -5.46 -10.64 21.52
N ILE A 342 -6.14 -9.57 21.10
CA ILE A 342 -5.55 -8.22 21.08
C ILE A 342 -5.25 -7.77 22.52
N ASP A 343 -6.20 -7.93 23.43
CA ASP A 343 -6.08 -7.52 24.83
C ASP A 343 -4.99 -8.33 25.57
N ASP A 344 -4.95 -9.65 25.35
CA ASP A 344 -3.88 -10.51 25.87
C ASP A 344 -2.51 -10.06 25.34
N GLY A 345 -2.42 -9.75 24.06
CA GLY A 345 -1.20 -9.25 23.43
C GLY A 345 -0.77 -7.90 24.03
N MET A 346 -1.70 -6.98 24.26
CA MET A 346 -1.38 -5.69 24.91
C MET A 346 -0.78 -5.90 26.32
N ILE A 347 -1.33 -6.83 27.09
CA ILE A 347 -0.85 -7.16 28.44
C ILE A 347 0.53 -7.84 28.36
N ASP A 348 0.65 -8.89 27.55
CA ASP A 348 1.86 -9.73 27.48
C ASP A 348 3.09 -8.96 26.99
N TRP A 349 2.89 -8.09 26.00
CA TRP A 349 3.99 -7.31 25.40
C TRP A 349 4.13 -5.92 25.98
N ARG A 350 3.25 -5.53 26.91
CA ARG A 350 3.22 -4.19 27.55
C ARG A 350 3.17 -3.07 26.51
N ILE A 351 2.24 -3.19 25.59
CA ILE A 351 2.01 -2.21 24.53
C ILE A 351 0.60 -1.62 24.65
N THR A 352 0.41 -0.48 24.03
CA THR A 352 -0.91 0.11 23.78
C THR A 352 -1.24 0.00 22.30
N THR A 353 -2.46 -0.38 21.99
CA THR A 353 -2.95 -0.45 20.61
C THR A 353 -4.34 0.18 20.57
N THR A 354 -4.51 1.17 19.71
CA THR A 354 -5.80 1.87 19.54
C THR A 354 -6.70 1.10 18.59
N TYR A 355 -7.98 0.94 18.96
CA TYR A 355 -9.02 0.54 18.02
C TYR A 355 -9.44 1.76 17.22
N LEU A 356 -9.02 1.85 15.93
CA LEU A 356 -9.39 2.93 15.02
C LEU A 356 -10.90 2.89 14.67
N GLY A 357 -11.51 1.71 14.75
CA GLY A 357 -12.94 1.54 14.65
C GLY A 357 -13.37 0.21 14.04
N LEU A 358 -14.66 0.03 14.00
CA LEU A 358 -15.32 -1.16 13.48
C LEU A 358 -16.04 -0.82 12.18
N VAL A 359 -15.80 -1.61 11.14
CA VAL A 359 -16.43 -1.48 9.83
C VAL A 359 -17.40 -2.64 9.63
N VAL A 360 -18.70 -2.35 9.55
CA VAL A 360 -19.71 -3.34 9.22
C VAL A 360 -19.83 -3.44 7.70
N ASN A 361 -19.45 -4.58 7.15
CA ASN A 361 -19.41 -4.80 5.71
C ASN A 361 -20.53 -5.74 5.24
N LEU A 362 -20.80 -5.71 3.94
CA LEU A 362 -21.82 -6.55 3.27
C LEU A 362 -23.23 -6.39 3.85
N TYR A 363 -23.54 -5.22 4.40
CA TYR A 363 -24.85 -4.95 4.98
C TYR A 363 -25.92 -4.89 3.90
N ASP A 364 -27.03 -5.59 4.13
CA ASP A 364 -28.23 -5.53 3.31
C ASP A 364 -29.49 -5.64 4.19
N ALA A 365 -30.18 -4.53 4.39
CA ALA A 365 -31.38 -4.48 5.22
C ALA A 365 -32.51 -5.43 4.75
N ARG A 366 -32.45 -5.90 3.48
CA ARG A 366 -33.40 -6.86 2.91
C ARG A 366 -33.22 -8.28 3.44
N ASP A 367 -32.07 -8.57 4.05
CA ASP A 367 -31.78 -9.89 4.65
C ASP A 367 -32.53 -10.10 6.00
N GLY A 368 -33.37 -9.12 6.42
CA GLY A 368 -34.34 -9.29 7.47
C GLY A 368 -33.90 -8.80 8.85
N HIS A 369 -34.69 -9.23 9.88
CA HIS A 369 -34.52 -8.72 11.24
C HIS A 369 -33.18 -9.09 11.89
N VAL A 370 -32.61 -10.26 11.58
CA VAL A 370 -31.34 -10.68 12.15
C VAL A 370 -30.23 -9.69 11.80
N VAL A 371 -30.13 -9.28 10.53
CA VAL A 371 -29.10 -8.33 10.07
C VAL A 371 -29.27 -6.94 10.72
N THR A 372 -30.51 -6.50 10.90
CA THR A 372 -30.79 -5.20 11.55
C THR A 372 -30.55 -5.25 13.05
N SER A 373 -30.87 -6.37 13.74
CA SER A 373 -30.56 -6.52 15.17
C SER A 373 -29.05 -6.61 15.42
N SER A 374 -28.33 -7.42 14.65
CA SER A 374 -26.87 -7.50 14.76
C SER A 374 -26.19 -6.15 14.49
N LEU A 375 -26.69 -5.37 13.53
CA LEU A 375 -26.16 -4.02 13.31
C LEU A 375 -26.36 -3.12 14.54
N LYS A 376 -27.53 -3.20 15.21
CA LYS A 376 -27.79 -2.44 16.46
C LYS A 376 -26.82 -2.86 17.58
N GLU A 377 -26.54 -4.14 17.69
CA GLU A 377 -25.57 -4.66 18.66
C GLU A 377 -24.18 -4.10 18.40
N TRP A 378 -23.72 -4.02 17.12
CA TRP A 378 -22.46 -3.38 16.77
C TRP A 378 -22.43 -1.89 17.15
N TYR A 379 -23.51 -1.15 16.93
CA TYR A 379 -23.59 0.26 17.32
C TYR A 379 -23.68 0.47 18.84
N ALA A 380 -24.09 -0.54 19.59
CA ALA A 380 -24.15 -0.49 21.06
C ALA A 380 -22.76 -0.67 21.71
N LEU A 381 -21.75 -1.06 20.94
CA LEU A 381 -20.37 -1.12 21.45
C LEU A 381 -19.83 0.30 21.64
N GLU A 382 -19.29 0.59 22.81
CA GLU A 382 -18.64 1.86 23.09
C GLU A 382 -17.25 1.91 22.39
N GLU A 383 -16.51 0.80 22.44
CA GLU A 383 -15.20 0.66 21.82
C GLU A 383 -14.99 -0.80 21.33
N PRO A 384 -14.54 -1.00 20.08
CA PRO A 384 -14.41 0.01 19.01
C PRO A 384 -15.79 0.48 18.48
N ARG A 385 -15.92 1.79 18.29
CA ARG A 385 -17.14 2.37 17.69
C ARG A 385 -17.26 1.99 16.20
N VAL A 386 -18.49 1.91 15.70
CA VAL A 386 -18.73 1.74 14.26
C VAL A 386 -18.37 3.04 13.53
N ILE A 387 -17.44 2.94 12.56
CA ILE A 387 -16.96 4.07 11.75
C ILE A 387 -17.46 4.02 10.29
N GLY A 388 -18.15 2.94 9.91
CA GLY A 388 -18.76 2.85 8.58
C GLY A 388 -19.52 1.56 8.38
N VAL A 389 -20.58 1.67 7.56
CA VAL A 389 -21.41 0.53 7.13
C VAL A 389 -21.36 0.44 5.62
N ILE A 390 -20.73 -0.61 5.10
CA ILE A 390 -20.55 -0.82 3.67
C ILE A 390 -21.67 -1.71 3.15
N PRO A 391 -22.57 -1.20 2.28
CA PRO A 391 -23.68 -1.97 1.79
C PRO A 391 -23.23 -3.08 0.82
N ARG A 392 -23.98 -4.20 0.80
CA ARG A 392 -23.80 -5.25 -0.19
C ARG A 392 -24.28 -4.76 -1.56
N ARG A 393 -23.36 -4.47 -2.45
CA ARG A 393 -23.63 -4.03 -3.83
C ARG A 393 -22.77 -4.83 -4.81
N LYS A 394 -23.13 -4.79 -6.09
CA LYS A 394 -22.43 -5.54 -7.15
C LYS A 394 -21.07 -4.95 -7.52
N GLU A 395 -20.90 -3.64 -7.38
CA GLU A 395 -19.75 -2.87 -7.87
C GLU A 395 -18.43 -3.40 -7.30
N GLN A 396 -18.39 -3.76 -6.01
CA GLN A 396 -17.21 -4.36 -5.39
C GLN A 396 -16.82 -5.70 -6.04
N ARG A 397 -17.80 -6.54 -6.39
CA ARG A 397 -17.53 -7.83 -7.04
C ARG A 397 -17.12 -7.65 -8.50
N GLU A 398 -17.72 -6.68 -9.18
CA GLU A 398 -17.39 -6.31 -10.55
C GLU A 398 -15.97 -5.74 -10.63
N ALA A 399 -15.59 -4.84 -9.70
CA ALA A 399 -14.24 -4.29 -9.57
C ALA A 399 -13.19 -5.39 -9.32
N ALA A 400 -13.46 -6.30 -8.39
CA ALA A 400 -12.58 -7.44 -8.10
C ALA A 400 -12.41 -8.36 -9.32
N ARG A 401 -13.49 -8.62 -10.08
CA ARG A 401 -13.44 -9.39 -11.33
C ARG A 401 -12.65 -8.66 -12.41
N ALA A 402 -12.78 -7.35 -12.50
CA ALA A 402 -12.02 -6.49 -13.39
C ALA A 402 -10.56 -6.33 -12.96
N ARG A 403 -10.19 -6.80 -11.76
CA ARG A 403 -8.86 -6.66 -11.15
C ARG A 403 -8.43 -5.19 -11.04
N ARG A 404 -9.36 -4.35 -10.59
CA ARG A 404 -9.15 -2.92 -10.38
C ARG A 404 -9.61 -2.53 -8.97
N PRO A 405 -8.94 -1.58 -8.32
CA PRO A 405 -9.46 -0.98 -7.08
C PRO A 405 -10.87 -0.42 -7.30
N LEU A 406 -11.75 -0.57 -6.31
CA LEU A 406 -13.14 -0.10 -6.42
C LEU A 406 -13.23 1.39 -6.77
N LEU A 407 -12.43 2.22 -6.10
CA LEU A 407 -12.41 3.68 -6.31
C LEU A 407 -11.95 4.07 -7.73
N ALA A 408 -11.16 3.22 -8.40
CA ALA A 408 -10.79 3.41 -9.80
C ALA A 408 -11.81 2.80 -10.77
N TYR A 409 -12.52 1.75 -10.37
CA TYR A 409 -13.54 1.09 -11.17
C TYR A 409 -14.85 1.89 -11.23
N ASP A 410 -15.41 2.23 -10.06
CA ASP A 410 -16.60 3.07 -9.92
C ASP A 410 -16.42 4.04 -8.74
N PRO A 411 -15.83 5.22 -8.99
CA PRO A 411 -15.51 6.18 -7.95
C PRO A 411 -16.75 6.83 -7.31
N SER A 412 -17.89 6.81 -7.99
CA SER A 412 -19.13 7.46 -7.55
C SER A 412 -20.11 6.50 -6.86
N CYS A 413 -19.84 5.19 -6.89
CA CYS A 413 -20.69 4.23 -6.24
C CYS A 413 -20.73 4.44 -4.70
N VAL A 414 -21.80 3.96 -4.08
CA VAL A 414 -22.04 4.10 -2.63
C VAL A 414 -20.84 3.57 -1.83
N GLN A 415 -20.35 2.41 -2.18
CA GLN A 415 -19.24 1.77 -1.46
C GLN A 415 -17.96 2.63 -1.52
N SER A 416 -17.62 3.23 -2.67
CA SER A 416 -16.47 4.12 -2.81
C SER A 416 -16.60 5.37 -1.93
N ARG A 417 -17.80 5.92 -1.84
CA ARG A 417 -18.11 7.08 -1.01
C ARG A 417 -18.02 6.76 0.48
N VAL A 418 -18.50 5.57 0.89
CA VAL A 418 -18.37 5.08 2.27
C VAL A 418 -16.91 4.87 2.64
N MET A 419 -16.07 4.35 1.75
CA MET A 419 -14.62 4.23 2.01
C MET A 419 -13.97 5.58 2.30
N ARG A 420 -14.35 6.64 1.56
CA ARG A 420 -13.88 8.00 1.84
C ARG A 420 -14.37 8.52 3.19
N GLN A 421 -15.61 8.19 3.57
CA GLN A 421 -16.14 8.55 4.89
C GLN A 421 -15.35 7.87 6.01
N ILE A 422 -15.06 6.58 5.88
CA ILE A 422 -14.25 5.83 6.86
C ILE A 422 -12.87 6.47 7.00
N VAL A 423 -12.22 6.83 5.87
CA VAL A 423 -10.92 7.52 5.91
C VAL A 423 -11.02 8.88 6.61
N LYS A 424 -12.11 9.64 6.41
CA LYS A 424 -12.37 10.89 7.13
C LYS A 424 -12.46 10.64 8.64
N GLU A 425 -13.21 9.62 9.07
CA GLU A 425 -13.37 9.25 10.49
C GLU A 425 -12.05 8.81 11.15
N ILE A 426 -11.24 8.03 10.44
CA ILE A 426 -9.92 7.61 10.95
C ILE A 426 -8.92 8.78 11.00
N SER A 427 -9.13 9.82 10.18
CA SER A 427 -8.20 10.95 10.06
C SER A 427 -8.58 12.15 10.93
N SER A 428 -9.75 12.12 11.57
CA SER A 428 -10.23 13.17 12.49
C SER A 428 -9.65 12.99 13.88
#